data_e48dc5945b63819aad11384afa1b6809
#
_entry.id   e48dc5945b63819aad11384afa1b6809
#
_cell.length_a   1.000
_cell.length_b   1.000
_cell.length_c   1.000
_cell.angle_alpha   90.00
_cell.angle_beta   90.00
_cell.angle_gamma   90.00
#
_symmetry.space_group_name_H-M   'P 1'
#
loop_
_entity.id
_entity.type
_entity.pdbx_description
1 polymer ?
#
loop_
_entity_poly.entity_id
_entity_poly.type
_entity_poly.pdbx_seq_one_letter_code
_entity_poly.pdbx_strand_id
1 'polypeptide(L)'
;MKIGIQGELGAYSHIAVENLYKDADIKTCSTFEDTFKLAFNDPNVKIVIPIENSLAGRVADIHYLLPKYKLQIHGEYFLPVEHNLLGKQDASIEDIKFVRSHAQAISQCQKIINEKNFKSIISVDTAGSAKDLAEG
;
A
#
# COMPACT_ATOMS: atom_id res chain seq x y z
N MET A 1 -7.24 -18.98 -7.19
CA MET A 1 -6.64 -17.96 -8.09
C MET A 1 -5.52 -17.28 -7.35
N LYS A 2 -4.35 -17.21 -7.98
CA LYS A 2 -3.19 -16.52 -7.40
C LYS A 2 -3.16 -15.07 -7.85
N ILE A 3 -3.02 -14.14 -6.89
CA ILE A 3 -2.98 -12.71 -7.15
C ILE A 3 -1.77 -12.09 -6.46
N GLY A 4 -0.93 -11.40 -7.23
CA GLY A 4 0.22 -10.66 -6.71
C GLY A 4 -0.14 -9.23 -6.34
N ILE A 5 0.42 -8.76 -5.25
CA ILE A 5 0.34 -7.35 -4.82
C ILE A 5 1.72 -6.87 -4.40
N GLN A 6 1.94 -5.57 -4.48
CA GLN A 6 3.11 -4.96 -3.86
C GLN A 6 2.75 -4.52 -2.43
N GLY A 7 3.65 -4.78 -1.50
CA GLY A 7 3.49 -4.40 -0.09
C GLY A 7 3.14 -5.59 0.80
N GLU A 8 2.53 -5.31 1.93
CA GLU A 8 2.22 -6.29 2.96
C GLU A 8 0.73 -6.63 2.99
N LEU A 9 0.40 -7.75 3.61
CA LEU A 9 -1.00 -8.06 3.93
C LEU A 9 -1.57 -6.98 4.85
N GLY A 10 -2.82 -6.59 4.60
CA GLY A 10 -3.46 -5.47 5.28
C GLY A 10 -3.31 -4.13 4.57
N ALA A 11 -2.45 -4.03 3.56
CA ALA A 11 -2.34 -2.84 2.72
C ALA A 11 -3.61 -2.62 1.88
N TYR A 12 -3.74 -1.44 1.28
CA TYR A 12 -4.90 -1.13 0.44
C TYR A 12 -5.04 -2.07 -0.75
N SER A 13 -3.93 -2.50 -1.34
CA SER A 13 -3.97 -3.50 -2.43
C SER A 13 -4.55 -4.83 -1.97
N HIS A 14 -4.26 -5.25 -0.74
CA HIS A 14 -4.86 -6.45 -0.15
C HIS A 14 -6.38 -6.30 -0.02
N ILE A 15 -6.85 -5.17 0.51
CA ILE A 15 -8.27 -4.87 0.64
C ILE A 15 -8.96 -4.89 -0.73
N ALA A 16 -8.32 -4.31 -1.74
CA ALA A 16 -8.83 -4.32 -3.11
C ALA A 16 -8.98 -5.75 -3.64
N VAL A 17 -8.01 -6.62 -3.38
CA VAL A 17 -8.09 -8.03 -3.78
C VAL A 17 -9.28 -8.73 -3.12
N GLU A 18 -9.44 -8.54 -1.80
CA GLU A 18 -10.56 -9.16 -1.07
C GLU A 18 -11.92 -8.72 -1.60
N ASN A 19 -12.03 -7.48 -2.05
CA ASN A 19 -13.27 -6.95 -2.64
C ASN A 19 -13.51 -7.42 -4.08
N LEU A 20 -12.45 -7.65 -4.85
CA LEU A 20 -12.53 -8.08 -6.24
C LEU A 20 -12.66 -9.59 -6.40
N TYR A 21 -11.99 -10.35 -5.57
CA TYR A 21 -11.86 -11.80 -5.71
C TYR A 21 -12.02 -12.50 -4.37
N LYS A 22 -13.00 -13.37 -4.25
CA LYS A 22 -13.15 -14.22 -3.08
C LYS A 22 -12.14 -15.37 -3.13
N ASP A 23 -11.61 -15.72 -1.96
CA ASP A 23 -10.71 -16.86 -1.78
C ASP A 23 -9.45 -16.82 -2.64
N ALA A 24 -8.92 -15.62 -2.88
CA ALA A 24 -7.68 -15.44 -3.63
C ALA A 24 -6.47 -15.87 -2.79
N ASP A 25 -5.53 -16.57 -3.43
CA ASP A 25 -4.21 -16.83 -2.86
C ASP A 25 -3.31 -15.62 -3.15
N ILE A 26 -3.03 -14.82 -2.12
CA ILE A 26 -2.34 -13.53 -2.27
C ILE A 26 -0.84 -13.71 -2.10
N LYS A 27 -0.10 -13.28 -3.11
CA LYS A 27 1.37 -13.23 -3.11
C LYS A 27 1.83 -11.80 -2.93
N THR A 28 2.52 -11.52 -1.83
CA THR A 28 3.11 -10.20 -1.58
C THR A 28 4.49 -10.09 -2.23
N CYS A 29 4.77 -8.94 -2.82
CA CYS A 29 6.06 -8.63 -3.42
C CYS A 29 6.57 -7.31 -2.85
N SER A 30 7.89 -7.17 -2.73
CA SER A 30 8.49 -5.97 -2.14
C SER A 30 8.48 -4.77 -3.09
N THR A 31 8.51 -5.01 -4.40
CA THR A 31 8.51 -3.94 -5.41
C THR A 31 7.39 -4.14 -6.43
N PHE A 32 7.01 -3.06 -7.10
CA PHE A 32 6.09 -3.14 -8.23
C PHE A 32 6.67 -3.98 -9.36
N GLU A 33 7.95 -3.84 -9.65
CA GLU A 33 8.58 -4.61 -10.73
C GLU A 33 8.53 -6.11 -10.45
N ASP A 34 8.78 -6.54 -9.23
CA ASP A 34 8.67 -7.95 -8.84
C ASP A 34 7.23 -8.45 -9.00
N THR A 35 6.26 -7.62 -8.67
CA THR A 35 4.85 -7.94 -8.87
C THR A 35 4.52 -8.15 -10.36
N PHE A 36 5.01 -7.24 -11.23
CA PHE A 36 4.83 -7.38 -12.68
C PHE A 36 5.51 -8.62 -13.24
N LYS A 37 6.73 -8.94 -12.77
CA LYS A 37 7.43 -10.16 -13.18
C LYS A 37 6.65 -11.42 -12.83
N LEU A 38 5.96 -11.43 -11.70
CA LEU A 38 5.17 -12.57 -11.28
C LEU A 38 4.08 -12.90 -12.32
N ALA A 39 3.33 -11.89 -12.79
CA ALA A 39 2.31 -12.07 -13.81
C ALA A 39 2.90 -12.33 -15.21
N PHE A 40 4.04 -11.73 -15.50
CA PHE A 40 4.73 -11.93 -16.78
C PHE A 40 5.23 -13.37 -16.94
N ASN A 41 5.72 -13.98 -15.87
CA ASN A 41 6.28 -15.33 -15.89
C ASN A 41 5.21 -16.43 -15.79
N ASP A 42 4.02 -16.12 -15.31
CA ASP A 42 2.93 -17.09 -15.16
C ASP A 42 1.61 -16.47 -15.62
N PRO A 43 1.07 -16.90 -16.77
CA PRO A 43 -0.18 -16.34 -17.31
C PRO A 43 -1.42 -16.65 -16.46
N ASN A 44 -1.31 -17.56 -15.50
CA ASN A 44 -2.41 -17.86 -14.57
C ASN A 44 -2.42 -16.91 -13.35
N VAL A 45 -1.40 -16.08 -13.19
CA VAL A 45 -1.32 -15.11 -12.10
C VAL A 45 -1.86 -13.77 -12.55
N LYS A 46 -2.75 -13.19 -11.75
CA LYS A 46 -3.16 -11.79 -11.89
C LYS A 46 -2.43 -10.93 -10.87
N ILE A 47 -2.37 -9.64 -11.12
CA ILE A 47 -1.85 -8.70 -10.14
C ILE A 47 -2.87 -7.58 -9.92
N VAL A 48 -2.90 -7.07 -8.70
CA VAL A 48 -3.69 -5.89 -8.34
C VAL A 48 -2.72 -4.82 -7.88
N ILE A 49 -2.70 -3.71 -8.57
CA ILE A 49 -1.74 -2.63 -8.36
C ILE A 49 -2.45 -1.27 -8.35
N PRO A 50 -1.95 -0.31 -7.56
CA PRO A 50 -2.47 1.05 -7.61
C PRO A 50 -2.00 1.73 -8.88
N ILE A 51 -2.90 2.38 -9.60
CA ILE A 51 -2.55 3.12 -10.80
C ILE A 51 -2.58 4.63 -10.57
N GLU A 52 -3.46 5.07 -9.70
CA GLU A 52 -3.68 6.48 -9.45
C GLU A 52 -4.28 6.70 -8.06
N ASN A 53 -3.90 7.81 -7.43
CA ASN A 53 -4.48 8.27 -6.16
C ASN A 53 -5.01 9.68 -6.40
N SER A 54 -6.24 9.95 -5.93
CA SER A 54 -6.91 11.23 -6.18
C SER A 54 -6.16 12.45 -5.61
N LEU A 55 -5.35 12.27 -4.57
CA LEU A 55 -4.57 13.35 -3.97
C LEU A 55 -3.13 13.40 -4.48
N ALA A 56 -2.51 12.24 -4.70
CA ALA A 56 -1.11 12.13 -5.10
C ALA A 56 -0.91 12.01 -6.62
N GLY A 57 -1.99 11.77 -7.37
CA GLY A 57 -1.91 11.61 -8.82
C GLY A 57 -1.46 10.22 -9.26
N ARG A 58 -0.82 10.13 -10.42
CA ARG A 58 -0.42 8.86 -11.02
C ARG A 58 0.73 8.20 -10.27
N VAL A 59 0.69 6.87 -10.21
CA VAL A 59 1.83 6.07 -9.76
C VAL A 59 2.77 5.87 -10.95
N ALA A 60 3.83 6.65 -11.03
CA ALA A 60 4.72 6.73 -12.19
C ALA A 60 5.31 5.37 -12.59
N ASP A 61 5.72 4.55 -11.61
CA ASP A 61 6.31 3.23 -11.87
C ASP A 61 5.37 2.32 -12.65
N ILE A 62 4.08 2.37 -12.35
CA ILE A 62 3.07 1.55 -13.02
C ILE A 62 2.93 1.93 -14.49
N HIS A 63 2.94 3.23 -14.79
CA HIS A 63 2.87 3.71 -16.17
C HIS A 63 4.09 3.32 -17.01
N TYR A 64 5.23 3.11 -16.37
CA TYR A 64 6.43 2.59 -17.02
C TYR A 64 6.37 1.06 -17.18
N LEU A 65 5.93 0.34 -16.15
CA LEU A 65 5.95 -1.13 -16.11
C LEU A 65 4.88 -1.77 -17.01
N LEU A 66 3.71 -1.14 -17.16
CA LEU A 66 2.65 -1.67 -18.02
C LEU A 66 3.12 -1.92 -19.46
N PRO A 67 3.69 -0.93 -20.17
CA PRO A 67 4.19 -1.18 -21.53
C PRO A 67 5.43 -2.09 -21.55
N LYS A 68 6.28 -2.02 -20.53
CA LYS A 68 7.48 -2.85 -20.46
C LYS A 68 7.16 -4.35 -20.42
N TYR A 69 6.20 -4.75 -19.60
CA TYR A 69 5.79 -6.15 -19.44
C TYR A 69 4.60 -6.53 -20.31
N LYS A 70 4.02 -5.57 -21.05
CA LYS A 70 2.88 -5.80 -21.97
C LYS A 70 1.71 -6.52 -21.32
N LEU A 71 1.45 -6.23 -20.04
CA LEU A 71 0.30 -6.77 -19.34
C LEU A 71 -0.97 -6.00 -19.73
N GLN A 72 -2.09 -6.72 -19.75
CA GLN A 72 -3.39 -6.16 -20.06
C GLN A 72 -4.20 -5.87 -18.80
N ILE A 73 -4.90 -4.75 -18.80
CA ILE A 73 -5.81 -4.39 -17.71
C ILE A 73 -7.14 -5.10 -17.93
N HIS A 74 -7.55 -5.93 -16.96
CA HIS A 74 -8.81 -6.69 -17.02
C HIS A 74 -9.94 -6.07 -16.20
N GLY A 75 -9.63 -5.12 -15.34
CA GLY A 75 -10.63 -4.47 -14.51
C GLY A 75 -10.02 -3.40 -13.65
N GLU A 76 -10.88 -2.67 -12.94
CA GLU A 76 -10.49 -1.62 -12.03
C GLU A 76 -11.32 -1.65 -10.76
N TYR A 77 -10.79 -1.07 -9.69
CA TYR A 77 -11.48 -0.94 -8.41
C TYR A 77 -11.13 0.40 -7.78
N PHE A 78 -12.16 1.13 -7.36
CA PHE A 78 -12.00 2.40 -6.64
C PHE A 78 -12.12 2.14 -5.14
N LEU A 79 -11.03 2.34 -4.42
CA LEU A 79 -10.95 2.10 -2.99
C LEU A 79 -10.90 3.43 -2.24
N PRO A 80 -11.88 3.73 -1.36
CA PRO A 80 -11.75 4.86 -0.45
C PRO A 80 -10.58 4.64 0.50
N VAL A 81 -9.68 5.62 0.59
CA VAL A 81 -8.51 5.55 1.47
C VAL A 81 -8.76 6.40 2.71
N GLU A 82 -8.75 5.76 3.87
CA GLU A 82 -8.88 6.42 5.16
C GLU A 82 -7.61 6.14 5.98
N HIS A 83 -6.95 7.20 6.42
CA HIS A 83 -5.75 7.08 7.24
C HIS A 83 -6.13 6.97 8.72
N ASN A 84 -5.48 6.06 9.43
CA ASN A 84 -5.67 5.82 10.84
C ASN A 84 -4.33 5.95 11.57
N LEU A 85 -4.34 6.64 12.70
CA LEU A 85 -3.19 6.68 13.60
C LEU A 85 -3.18 5.41 14.44
N LEU A 86 -2.13 4.61 14.28
CA LEU A 86 -1.97 3.34 15.01
C LEU A 86 -0.91 3.51 16.10
N GLY A 87 -1.20 2.98 17.27
CA GLY A 87 -0.26 2.93 18.38
C GLY A 87 -0.31 1.57 19.06
N LYS A 88 0.61 1.34 19.99
CA LYS A 88 0.55 0.15 20.83
C LYS A 88 -0.68 0.22 21.73
N GLN A 89 -1.17 -0.96 22.13
CA GLN A 89 -2.44 -1.08 22.85
C GLN A 89 -2.52 -0.25 24.13
N ASP A 90 -1.42 -0.09 24.82
CA ASP A 90 -1.32 0.65 26.08
C ASP A 90 -0.87 2.11 25.91
N ALA A 91 -0.61 2.55 24.69
CA ALA A 91 -0.19 3.93 24.41
C ALA A 91 -1.39 4.87 24.32
N SER A 92 -1.23 6.09 24.81
CA SER A 92 -2.19 7.17 24.59
C SER A 92 -1.66 8.14 23.53
N ILE A 93 -2.53 9.01 23.02
CA ILE A 93 -2.12 9.98 21.99
C ILE A 93 -1.06 10.97 22.52
N GLU A 94 -1.08 11.27 23.82
CA GLU A 94 -0.12 12.15 24.47
C GLU A 94 1.29 11.53 24.54
N ASP A 95 1.40 10.21 24.49
CA ASP A 95 2.68 9.51 24.51
C ASP A 95 3.38 9.50 23.17
N ILE A 96 2.67 9.85 22.09
CA ILE A 96 3.19 9.78 20.71
C ILE A 96 4.06 11.00 20.44
N LYS A 97 5.31 10.75 20.01
CA LYS A 97 6.26 11.79 19.60
C LYS A 97 6.58 11.69 18.11
N PHE A 98 6.57 10.47 17.56
CA PHE A 98 6.95 10.19 16.19
C PHE A 98 5.81 9.45 15.47
N VAL A 99 5.62 9.77 14.19
CA VAL A 99 4.74 9.02 13.29
C VAL A 99 5.55 8.56 12.09
N ARG A 100 5.36 7.31 11.69
CA ARG A 100 6.10 6.71 10.60
C ARG A 100 5.16 6.13 9.55
N SER A 101 5.39 6.48 8.30
CA SER A 101 4.64 5.94 7.17
C SER A 101 5.33 6.29 5.84
N HIS A 102 4.73 5.86 4.75
CA HIS A 102 5.13 6.29 3.42
C HIS A 102 4.95 7.81 3.26
N ALA A 103 5.80 8.44 2.44
CA ALA A 103 5.80 9.89 2.24
C ALA A 103 4.43 10.44 1.84
N GLN A 104 3.67 9.72 1.00
CA GLN A 104 2.35 10.15 0.58
C GLN A 104 1.34 10.17 1.73
N ALA A 105 1.34 9.15 2.58
CA ALA A 105 0.47 9.11 3.75
C ALA A 105 0.81 10.22 4.74
N ILE A 106 2.09 10.45 5.01
CA ILE A 106 2.56 11.55 5.86
C ILE A 106 2.09 12.90 5.30
N SER A 107 2.27 13.12 4.00
CA SER A 107 1.84 14.35 3.33
C SER A 107 0.34 14.59 3.48
N GLN A 108 -0.47 13.56 3.34
CA GLN A 108 -1.93 13.65 3.46
C GLN A 108 -2.42 13.85 4.89
N CYS A 109 -1.60 13.55 5.89
CA CYS A 109 -1.90 13.71 7.30
C CYS A 109 -1.22 14.91 7.94
N GLN A 110 -0.68 15.84 7.15
CA GLN A 110 0.16 16.94 7.63
C GLN A 110 -0.54 17.83 8.65
N LYS A 111 -1.85 18.02 8.52
CA LYS A 111 -2.62 18.86 9.45
C LYS A 111 -2.53 18.34 10.88
N ILE A 112 -2.84 17.08 11.10
CA ILE A 112 -2.80 16.49 12.45
C ILE A 112 -1.37 16.38 12.97
N ILE A 113 -0.41 16.09 12.08
CA ILE A 113 1.01 16.02 12.43
C ILE A 113 1.47 17.37 13.00
N ASN A 114 1.09 18.46 12.34
CA ASN A 114 1.44 19.80 12.80
C ASN A 114 0.70 20.19 14.09
N GLU A 115 -0.60 19.89 14.17
CA GLU A 115 -1.42 20.23 15.35
C GLU A 115 -0.92 19.53 16.62
N LYS A 116 -0.45 18.29 16.50
CA LYS A 116 0.04 17.49 17.62
C LYS A 116 1.55 17.56 17.82
N ASN A 117 2.26 18.32 16.99
CA ASN A 117 3.71 18.42 17.00
C ASN A 117 4.43 17.07 16.88
N PHE A 118 3.88 16.16 16.12
CA PHE A 118 4.54 14.88 15.84
C PHE A 118 5.73 15.10 14.90
N LYS A 119 6.78 14.32 15.09
CA LYS A 119 7.89 14.24 14.14
C LYS A 119 7.63 13.10 13.17
N SER A 120 7.71 13.37 11.88
CA SER A 120 7.46 12.36 10.86
C SER A 120 8.73 11.62 10.45
N ILE A 121 8.61 10.33 10.26
CA ILE A 121 9.66 9.44 9.75
C ILE A 121 9.14 8.79 8.48
N ILE A 122 9.87 8.98 7.39
CA ILE A 122 9.49 8.40 6.10
C ILE A 122 9.93 6.94 6.05
N SER A 123 9.02 6.07 5.64
CA SER A 123 9.23 4.63 5.51
C SER A 123 8.86 4.16 4.11
N VAL A 124 9.19 2.91 3.80
CA VAL A 124 8.94 2.32 2.48
C VAL A 124 7.44 2.19 2.20
N ASP A 125 6.66 1.78 3.20
CA ASP A 125 5.21 1.64 3.05
C ASP A 125 4.48 1.79 4.39
N THR A 126 3.16 2.02 4.29
CA THR A 126 2.29 2.26 5.43
C THR A 126 2.02 0.99 6.24
N ALA A 127 1.67 -0.09 5.56
CA ALA A 127 1.34 -1.36 6.22
C ALA A 127 2.58 -1.99 6.87
N GLY A 128 3.75 -1.88 6.22
CA GLY A 128 5.01 -2.34 6.80
C GLY A 128 5.38 -1.56 8.07
N SER A 129 5.08 -0.26 8.12
CA SER A 129 5.29 0.55 9.32
C SER A 129 4.39 0.08 10.48
N ALA A 130 3.14 -0.28 10.20
CA ALA A 130 2.22 -0.83 11.20
C ALA A 130 2.70 -2.19 11.70
N LYS A 131 3.19 -3.05 10.82
CA LYS A 131 3.76 -4.35 11.16
C LYS A 131 4.98 -4.19 12.08
N ASP A 132 5.90 -3.29 11.74
CA ASP A 132 7.09 -3.00 12.56
C ASP A 132 6.71 -2.52 13.97
N LEU A 133 5.68 -1.68 14.08
CA LEU A 133 5.17 -1.20 15.36
C LEU A 133 4.64 -2.36 16.21
N ALA A 134 3.90 -3.28 15.61
CA ALA A 134 3.32 -4.44 16.31
C ALA A 134 4.39 -5.41 16.79
N GLU A 135 5.46 -5.58 16.03
CA GLU A 135 6.56 -6.49 16.35
C GLU A 135 7.59 -5.92 17.33
N GLY A 136 7.59 -4.64 17.54
CA GLY A 136 8.53 -4.02 18.45
C GLY A 136 8.80 -2.59 18.34
#